data_45abaff8ee365a063d68ef9f770a5fa7
#
_entry.id   45abaff8ee365a063d68ef9f770a5fa7
#
_cell.length_a   1.000
_cell.length_b   1.000
_cell.length_c   1.000
_cell.angle_alpha   90.00
_cell.angle_beta   90.00
_cell.angle_gamma   90.00
#
_symmetry.space_group_name_H-M   'P 1'
#
loop_
_entity.id
_entity.type
_entity.pdbx_description
1 polymer ?
#
loop_
_entity_poly.entity_id
_entity_poly.type
_entity_poly.pdbx_seq_one_letter_code
_entity_poly.pdbx_strand_id
1 'polypeptide(L)'
;MSDFRVPCGAAETEFTEKRSRFIGHLLPVETEEQAREFIAQMKKKYYDARHNCWCYLIGSDILRYGDDGEPQGTAGQPMLNVFRRENVTNVVCVVTRYFGGILLGAGGLTRAYSKSARDALAAAGVAEMGLRSEERR
;
A
#
# COMPACT_ATOMS: atom_id res chain seq x y z
N MET A 1 3.27 -12.56 22.17
CA MET A 1 2.35 -11.90 22.03
C MET A 1 2.41 -11.11 20.84
N SER A 2 1.49 -11.00 20.21
CA SER A 2 1.52 -10.35 19.04
C SER A 2 1.45 -8.93 19.22
N ASP A 3 2.18 -8.25 18.47
CA ASP A 3 2.16 -6.85 18.58
C ASP A 3 1.78 -6.25 17.27
N PHE A 4 0.83 -6.84 16.63
CA PHE A 4 0.33 -6.27 15.40
C PHE A 4 -0.23 -4.89 15.61
N ARG A 5 -0.04 -4.05 14.63
CA ARG A 5 -0.68 -2.76 14.56
C ARG A 5 -1.55 -2.71 13.31
N VAL A 6 -2.53 -1.86 13.31
CA VAL A 6 -3.43 -1.69 12.16
C VAL A 6 -3.54 -0.22 11.81
N PRO A 7 -3.84 0.10 10.55
CA PRO A 7 -4.05 1.51 10.20
C PRO A 7 -5.27 2.07 10.94
N CYS A 8 -5.19 3.33 11.33
CA CYS A 8 -6.29 3.98 12.02
C CYS A 8 -7.42 4.36 11.09
N GLY A 9 -7.14 4.56 9.83
CA GLY A 9 -8.18 4.97 8.88
C GLY A 9 -7.64 4.95 7.46
N ALA A 10 -8.46 5.42 6.53
CA ALA A 10 -8.07 5.54 5.13
C ALA A 10 -7.14 6.73 4.95
N ALA A 11 -6.29 6.67 3.94
CA ALA A 11 -5.39 7.78 3.63
C ALA A 11 -5.07 7.80 2.16
N GLU A 12 -4.74 8.99 1.66
CA GLU A 12 -4.30 9.14 0.30
C GLU A 12 -3.20 10.19 0.30
N THR A 13 -2.09 9.91 -0.37
CA THR A 13 -0.96 10.82 -0.45
C THR A 13 -0.46 10.84 -1.87
N GLU A 14 0.33 11.87 -2.20
CA GLU A 14 0.80 12.00 -3.55
C GLU A 14 2.14 12.70 -3.58
N PHE A 15 3.02 12.29 -4.50
CA PHE A 15 4.26 13.01 -4.76
C PHE A 15 4.65 12.78 -6.21
N THR A 16 5.60 13.59 -6.68
CA THR A 16 6.13 13.49 -8.03
C THR A 16 7.62 13.21 -7.95
N GLU A 17 8.07 12.25 -8.76
CA GLU A 17 9.47 11.88 -8.84
C GLU A 17 9.82 11.71 -10.30
N LYS A 18 10.80 12.47 -10.80
CA LYS A 18 11.22 12.40 -12.21
C LYS A 18 10.02 12.47 -13.13
N ARG A 19 9.13 13.39 -12.85
CA ARG A 19 7.90 13.65 -13.61
C ARG A 19 6.87 12.55 -13.53
N SER A 20 7.14 11.44 -12.85
CA SER A 20 6.09 10.46 -12.60
C SER A 20 5.32 10.88 -11.35
N ARG A 21 4.01 10.75 -11.43
CA ARG A 21 3.13 11.10 -10.33
C ARG A 21 2.72 9.82 -9.63
N PHE A 22 2.95 9.76 -8.32
CA PHE A 22 2.63 8.59 -7.52
C PHE A 22 1.54 8.96 -6.53
N ILE A 23 0.43 8.25 -6.55
CA ILE A 23 -0.68 8.47 -5.63
C ILE A 23 -0.85 7.22 -4.80
N GLY A 24 -0.65 7.34 -3.49
CA GLY A 24 -0.80 6.21 -2.58
C GLY A 24 -2.18 6.23 -1.95
N HIS A 25 -2.86 5.08 -1.98
CA HIS A 25 -4.18 4.91 -1.41
C HIS A 25 -4.13 3.79 -0.40
N LEU A 26 -4.59 4.03 0.81
CA LEU A 26 -4.53 3.03 1.87
C LEU A 26 -5.89 2.91 2.52
N LEU A 27 -6.29 1.68 2.84
CA LEU A 27 -7.57 1.42 3.49
C LEU A 27 -7.40 0.30 4.51
N PRO A 28 -7.92 0.47 5.74
CA PRO A 28 -7.98 -0.66 6.66
C PRO A 28 -8.99 -1.68 6.15
N VAL A 29 -8.62 -2.95 6.18
CA VAL A 29 -9.52 -4.02 5.76
C VAL A 29 -9.36 -5.19 6.71
N GLU A 30 -10.35 -6.09 6.74
CA GLU A 30 -10.30 -7.25 7.59
C GLU A 30 -10.32 -8.55 6.82
N THR A 31 -10.65 -8.52 5.53
CA THR A 31 -10.73 -9.73 4.72
C THR A 31 -10.05 -9.50 3.39
N GLU A 32 -9.63 -10.62 2.76
CA GLU A 32 -9.08 -10.54 1.42
C GLU A 32 -10.09 -9.99 0.42
N GLU A 33 -11.35 -10.31 0.63
CA GLU A 33 -12.39 -9.86 -0.27
C GLU A 33 -12.47 -8.34 -0.28
N GLN A 34 -12.43 -7.73 0.91
CA GLN A 34 -12.42 -6.27 1.02
C GLN A 34 -11.20 -5.67 0.35
N ALA A 35 -10.04 -6.31 0.51
CA ALA A 35 -8.81 -5.81 -0.10
C ALA A 35 -8.91 -5.86 -1.62
N ARG A 36 -9.38 -6.98 -2.16
CA ARG A 36 -9.50 -7.13 -3.62
C ARG A 36 -10.51 -6.16 -4.20
N GLU A 37 -11.58 -5.89 -3.45
CA GLU A 37 -12.58 -4.95 -3.91
C GLU A 37 -12.00 -3.54 -4.01
N PHE A 38 -11.21 -3.15 -3.02
CA PHE A 38 -10.56 -1.83 -3.03
C PHE A 38 -9.60 -1.71 -4.21
N ILE A 39 -8.81 -2.76 -4.46
CA ILE A 39 -7.89 -2.76 -5.60
C ILE A 39 -8.65 -2.59 -6.90
N ALA A 40 -9.77 -3.31 -7.07
CA ALA A 40 -10.58 -3.20 -8.27
C ALA A 40 -11.14 -1.79 -8.43
N GLN A 41 -11.58 -1.18 -7.34
CA GLN A 41 -12.10 0.19 -7.38
C GLN A 41 -11.03 1.18 -7.81
N MET A 42 -9.82 1.02 -7.28
CA MET A 42 -8.73 1.94 -7.64
C MET A 42 -8.31 1.75 -9.09
N LYS A 43 -8.26 0.52 -9.57
CA LYS A 43 -7.94 0.27 -10.97
C LYS A 43 -8.98 0.88 -11.90
N LYS A 44 -10.23 0.84 -11.49
CA LYS A 44 -11.30 1.43 -12.29
C LYS A 44 -11.24 2.94 -12.26
N LYS A 45 -11.02 3.51 -11.09
CA LYS A 45 -10.96 4.97 -10.93
C LYS A 45 -9.77 5.56 -11.68
N TYR A 46 -8.63 4.88 -11.63
CA TYR A 46 -7.40 5.35 -12.26
C TYR A 46 -7.03 4.48 -13.46
N TYR A 47 -8.02 4.18 -14.29
CA TYR A 47 -7.82 3.28 -15.43
C TYR A 47 -6.83 3.83 -16.46
N ASP A 48 -6.66 5.14 -16.48
CA ASP A 48 -5.77 5.78 -17.42
C ASP A 48 -4.33 5.90 -16.91
N ALA A 49 -4.07 5.42 -15.70
CA ALA A 49 -2.72 5.43 -15.19
C ALA A 49 -1.90 4.30 -15.81
N ARG A 50 -0.58 4.46 -15.87
CA ARG A 50 0.30 3.46 -16.41
C ARG A 50 0.26 2.19 -15.57
N HIS A 51 0.26 2.34 -14.23
CA HIS A 51 0.28 1.21 -13.30
C HIS A 51 -0.53 1.52 -12.06
N ASN A 52 -1.22 0.50 -11.54
CA ASN A 52 -1.87 0.55 -10.23
C ASN A 52 -1.37 -0.65 -9.45
N CYS A 53 -0.25 -0.49 -8.78
CA CYS A 53 0.40 -1.57 -8.05
C CYS A 53 -0.22 -1.67 -6.66
N TRP A 54 -0.17 -2.87 -6.09
CA TRP A 54 -0.93 -3.07 -4.85
C TRP A 54 -0.29 -4.12 -3.95
N CYS A 55 -0.65 -4.06 -2.66
CA CYS A 55 -0.34 -5.11 -1.72
C CYS A 55 -1.41 -5.13 -0.65
N TYR A 56 -1.56 -6.27 0.02
CA TYR A 56 -2.39 -6.31 1.22
C TYR A 56 -1.89 -7.39 2.18
N LEU A 57 -2.18 -7.15 3.46
CA LEU A 57 -1.81 -8.05 4.53
C LEU A 57 -3.07 -8.24 5.37
N ILE A 58 -3.44 -9.51 5.60
CA ILE A 58 -4.62 -9.83 6.39
C ILE A 58 -4.19 -10.83 7.46
N GLY A 59 -4.49 -10.52 8.70
CA GLY A 59 -4.14 -11.42 9.80
C GLY A 59 -2.64 -11.60 9.91
N SER A 60 -2.20 -12.79 10.24
CA SER A 60 -0.78 -13.05 10.44
C SER A 60 -0.11 -13.73 9.25
N ASP A 61 -0.88 -14.24 8.30
CA ASP A 61 -0.28 -15.07 7.26
C ASP A 61 -0.76 -14.83 5.83
N ILE A 62 -1.64 -13.89 5.59
CA ILE A 62 -2.07 -13.61 4.22
C ILE A 62 -1.33 -12.37 3.73
N LEU A 63 -0.42 -12.57 2.81
CA LEU A 63 0.41 -11.52 2.24
C LEU A 63 0.35 -11.65 0.72
N ARG A 64 -0.13 -10.62 0.03
CA ARG A 64 -0.25 -10.66 -1.42
C ARG A 64 0.17 -9.32 -2.01
N TYR A 65 0.65 -9.37 -3.23
CA TYR A 65 1.05 -8.13 -3.92
C TYR A 65 1.02 -8.32 -5.43
N GLY A 66 1.00 -7.22 -6.15
CA GLY A 66 1.04 -7.24 -7.60
C GLY A 66 1.74 -6.01 -8.14
N ASP A 67 2.52 -6.20 -9.19
CA ASP A 67 3.30 -5.13 -9.80
C ASP A 67 2.58 -4.41 -10.94
N ASP A 68 1.47 -4.94 -11.39
CA ASP A 68 0.62 -4.32 -12.44
C ASP A 68 1.42 -3.76 -13.61
N GLY A 69 2.31 -4.56 -14.16
CA GLY A 69 3.08 -4.17 -15.34
C GLY A 69 4.40 -3.48 -15.07
N GLU A 70 4.69 -3.10 -13.84
CA GLU A 70 6.02 -2.62 -13.50
C GLU A 70 6.99 -3.81 -13.54
N PRO A 71 8.29 -3.59 -13.72
CA PRO A 71 9.22 -4.71 -13.70
C PRO A 71 9.08 -5.52 -12.43
N GLN A 72 9.18 -6.82 -12.56
CA GLN A 72 8.92 -7.74 -11.47
C GLN A 72 9.73 -7.37 -10.23
N GLY A 73 9.05 -7.30 -9.09
CA GLY A 73 9.69 -7.05 -7.81
C GLY A 73 9.98 -5.59 -7.49
N THR A 74 9.60 -4.65 -8.36
CA THR A 74 9.95 -3.25 -8.14
C THR A 74 8.85 -2.42 -7.50
N ALA A 75 7.65 -2.95 -7.36
CA ALA A 75 6.52 -2.16 -6.88
C ALA A 75 5.80 -2.84 -5.71
N GLY A 76 5.08 -3.91 -5.98
CA GLY A 76 4.24 -4.54 -4.96
C GLY A 76 5.00 -5.06 -3.76
N GLN A 77 6.13 -5.74 -4.01
CA GLN A 77 6.94 -6.29 -2.93
C GLN A 77 7.54 -5.18 -2.03
N PRO A 78 8.14 -4.13 -2.60
CA PRO A 78 8.62 -3.03 -1.76
C PRO A 78 7.54 -2.40 -0.90
N MET A 79 6.32 -2.26 -1.44
CA MET A 79 5.20 -1.77 -0.66
C MET A 79 4.88 -2.71 0.49
N LEU A 80 4.78 -4.01 0.19
CA LEU A 80 4.47 -5.02 1.19
C LEU A 80 5.51 -4.99 2.32
N ASN A 81 6.77 -4.84 1.96
CA ASN A 81 7.86 -4.83 2.95
C ASN A 81 7.76 -3.66 3.92
N VAL A 82 7.22 -2.53 3.48
CA VAL A 82 7.01 -1.39 4.38
C VAL A 82 6.11 -1.79 5.54
N PHE A 83 4.97 -2.42 5.22
CA PHE A 83 4.01 -2.81 6.25
C PHE A 83 4.55 -3.92 7.13
N ARG A 84 5.31 -4.85 6.54
CA ARG A 84 5.91 -5.93 7.34
C ARG A 84 6.91 -5.38 8.35
N ARG A 85 7.75 -4.45 7.92
CA ARG A 85 8.74 -3.86 8.83
C ARG A 85 8.10 -3.10 9.96
N GLU A 86 6.95 -2.49 9.69
CA GLU A 86 6.23 -1.74 10.71
C GLU A 86 5.30 -2.62 11.54
N ASN A 87 5.27 -3.91 11.25
CA ASN A 87 4.40 -4.87 11.94
C ASN A 87 2.92 -4.49 11.82
N VAL A 88 2.53 -4.03 10.63
CA VAL A 88 1.16 -3.59 10.36
C VAL A 88 0.45 -4.64 9.53
N THR A 89 -0.78 -4.96 9.91
CA THR A 89 -1.62 -5.89 9.15
C THR A 89 -3.01 -5.30 8.99
N ASN A 90 -3.89 -6.04 8.32
CA ASN A 90 -5.27 -5.64 8.03
C ASN A 90 -5.29 -4.33 7.26
N VAL A 91 -4.52 -4.32 6.18
CA VAL A 91 -4.33 -3.13 5.36
C VAL A 91 -4.26 -3.52 3.88
N VAL A 92 -4.82 -2.68 3.03
CA VAL A 92 -4.59 -2.76 1.59
C VAL A 92 -4.04 -1.41 1.15
N CYS A 93 -3.05 -1.45 0.26
CA CYS A 93 -2.44 -0.24 -0.27
C CYS A 93 -2.34 -0.39 -1.78
N VAL A 94 -2.76 0.65 -2.49
CA VAL A 94 -2.63 0.72 -3.94
C VAL A 94 -1.84 1.97 -4.25
N VAL A 95 -0.83 1.86 -5.12
CA VAL A 95 -0.08 3.04 -5.57
C VAL A 95 -0.30 3.18 -7.07
N THR A 96 -0.87 4.30 -7.46
CA THR A 96 -1.16 4.65 -8.84
C THR A 96 0.00 5.47 -9.38
N ARG A 97 0.52 5.12 -10.55
CA ARG A 97 1.61 5.86 -11.15
C ARG A 97 1.23 6.35 -12.54
N TYR A 98 1.39 7.66 -12.76
CA TYR A 98 1.30 8.26 -14.08
C TYR A 98 2.72 8.54 -14.54
N PHE A 99 3.14 7.86 -15.61
CA PHE A 99 4.51 7.99 -16.13
C PHE A 99 4.70 9.38 -16.75
N GLY A 100 5.81 10.01 -16.45
CA GLY A 100 6.09 11.36 -16.93
C GLY A 100 7.17 11.45 -17.99
N GLY A 101 7.56 10.33 -18.58
CA GLY A 101 8.51 10.34 -19.69
C GLY A 101 9.96 10.13 -19.29
N ILE A 102 10.25 10.07 -18.00
CA ILE A 102 11.61 9.85 -17.51
C ILE A 102 11.64 8.54 -16.74
N LEU A 103 12.53 7.64 -17.11
CA LEU A 103 12.63 6.35 -16.45
C LEU A 103 13.28 6.50 -15.08
N LEU A 104 12.77 5.79 -14.10
CA LEU A 104 13.32 5.81 -12.76
C LEU A 104 14.37 4.73 -12.55
N GLY A 105 14.32 3.66 -13.32
CA GLY A 105 15.16 2.49 -13.09
C GLY A 105 14.62 1.65 -11.96
N ALA A 106 15.12 0.42 -11.83
CA ALA A 106 14.61 -0.52 -10.84
C ALA A 106 14.77 0.01 -9.42
N GLY A 107 15.94 0.57 -9.10
CA GLY A 107 16.17 1.11 -7.77
C GLY A 107 15.29 2.31 -7.47
N GLY A 108 15.10 3.18 -8.46
CA GLY A 108 14.25 4.35 -8.29
C GLY A 108 12.79 3.96 -8.10
N LEU A 109 12.32 2.94 -8.84
CA LEU A 109 10.96 2.45 -8.69
C LEU A 109 10.75 1.88 -7.28
N THR A 110 11.68 1.04 -6.83
CA THR A 110 11.57 0.45 -5.50
C THR A 110 11.48 1.53 -4.42
N ARG A 111 12.32 2.56 -4.53
CA ARG A 111 12.29 3.64 -3.55
C ARG A 111 10.99 4.45 -3.63
N ALA A 112 10.48 4.69 -4.84
CA ALA A 112 9.26 5.47 -5.01
C ALA A 112 8.04 4.74 -4.46
N TYR A 113 7.92 3.45 -4.77
CA TYR A 113 6.78 2.67 -4.27
C TYR A 113 6.86 2.50 -2.75
N SER A 114 8.06 2.28 -2.20
CA SER A 114 8.22 2.22 -0.75
C SER A 114 7.85 3.54 -0.09
N LYS A 115 8.27 4.65 -0.68
CA LYS A 115 7.95 5.96 -0.13
C LYS A 115 6.45 6.21 -0.14
N SER A 116 5.79 5.84 -1.24
CA SER A 116 4.35 6.05 -1.34
C SER A 116 3.62 5.27 -0.25
N ALA A 117 4.02 4.01 -0.02
CA ALA A 117 3.41 3.20 1.03
C ALA A 117 3.68 3.79 2.42
N ARG A 118 4.91 4.23 2.67
CA ARG A 118 5.26 4.83 3.97
C ARG A 118 4.48 6.10 4.21
N ASP A 119 4.37 6.95 3.19
CA ASP A 119 3.65 8.22 3.34
C ASP A 119 2.18 7.97 3.63
N ALA A 120 1.57 7.00 2.93
CA ALA A 120 0.16 6.68 3.16
C ALA A 120 -0.05 6.12 4.57
N LEU A 121 0.87 5.28 5.03
CA LEU A 121 0.75 4.71 6.38
C LEU A 121 0.91 5.80 7.43
N ALA A 122 1.85 6.71 7.23
CA ALA A 122 2.04 7.82 8.16
C ALA A 122 0.81 8.71 8.22
N ALA A 123 0.19 8.96 7.07
CA ALA A 123 -1.03 9.78 7.03
C ALA A 123 -2.20 9.07 7.71
N ALA A 124 -2.29 7.74 7.57
CA ALA A 124 -3.37 6.99 8.20
C ALA A 124 -3.19 6.86 9.70
N GLY A 125 -1.95 6.77 10.15
CA GLY A 125 -1.67 6.48 11.55
C GLY A 125 -1.85 5.01 11.85
N VAL A 126 -1.31 4.56 12.96
CA VAL A 126 -1.40 3.16 13.36
C VAL A 126 -1.88 3.05 14.80
N ALA A 127 -2.50 1.92 15.12
CA ALA A 127 -2.97 1.63 16.46
C ALA A 127 -2.65 0.19 16.80
N GLU A 128 -2.47 -0.07 18.08
CA GLU A 128 -2.20 -1.42 18.56
C GLU A 128 -3.45 -2.27 18.44
N MET A 129 -3.26 -3.57 18.23
CA MET A 129 -4.33 -4.53 18.25
C MET A 129 -4.28 -5.32 19.54
N GLY A 130 -5.02 -6.38 19.58
CA GLY A 130 -4.94 -7.33 20.68
C GLY A 130 -5.67 -6.83 21.89
N LEU A 131 -5.00 -6.80 23.01
CA LEU A 131 -5.66 -6.42 24.24
C LEU A 131 -6.35 -5.10 24.15
N ARG A 132 -5.75 -4.19 23.41
CA ARG A 132 -6.36 -2.86 23.36
C ARG A 132 -7.69 -2.84 22.68
N SER A 133 -7.88 -3.67 21.69
CA SER A 133 -9.17 -3.63 21.03
C SER A 133 -10.26 -4.08 21.96
N GLU A 134 -9.95 -4.93 22.93
CA GLU A 134 -10.95 -5.33 23.89
C GLU A 134 -11.26 -4.23 24.86
N GLU A 135 -10.29 -3.44 25.19
CA GLU A 135 -10.50 -2.39 26.16
C GLU A 135 -11.29 -1.23 25.62
N ARG A 136 -11.40 -1.15 24.33
CA ARG A 136 -12.10 -0.03 23.74
C ARG A 136 -13.61 -0.16 23.69
N ARG A 137 -14.14 -1.24 24.16
CA ARG A 137 -15.58 -1.42 24.13
C ARG A 137 -16.34 -0.50 25.02
#